data_4c0caafcc7c076b0a23590ce9826bd7e
#
_entry.id   4c0caafcc7c076b0a23590ce9826bd7e
#
_cell.length_a   1.000
_cell.length_b   1.000
_cell.length_c   1.000
_cell.angle_alpha   90.00
_cell.angle_beta   90.00
_cell.angle_gamma   90.00
#
_symmetry.space_group_name_H-M   'P 1'
#
loop_
_entity.id
_entity.type
_entity.pdbx_description
1 polymer ?
#
loop_
_entity_poly.entity_id
_entity_poly.type
_entity_poly.pdbx_seq_one_letter_code
_entity_poly.pdbx_strand_id
1 'polypeptide(L)'
;MKIKNLLLAAFVTVASTITVNAQKTLVDVAVGSKDHTTLVAAVKAADLVTTLQSAGPFTVFAPVNAAFGKLPAGTVDYLLKPENKATLAKVLTYHVVAGSFNAAAVVKAITDGGGKVTLKTVSGGNLVASIKEGKVILTDERGGVATVVATDLAASNGLIHVLDAVVLPK
;
A
#
# COMPACT_ATOMS: atom_id res chain seq x y z
N MET A 1 -58.74 -42.27 -27.64
CA MET A 1 -57.65 -41.71 -28.42
C MET A 1 -56.82 -40.83 -27.55
N LYS A 2 -55.56 -41.15 -27.37
CA LYS A 2 -54.68 -40.58 -26.33
C LYS A 2 -54.00 -39.33 -26.83
N ILE A 3 -54.23 -38.19 -26.23
CA ILE A 3 -53.54 -36.94 -26.50
C ILE A 3 -52.33 -36.94 -25.61
N LYS A 4 -51.13 -36.98 -26.23
CA LYS A 4 -49.89 -36.86 -25.52
C LYS A 4 -49.58 -35.39 -25.33
N ASN A 5 -49.59 -34.94 -24.05
CA ASN A 5 -49.11 -33.62 -23.67
C ASN A 5 -47.59 -33.56 -23.84
N LEU A 6 -47.14 -32.70 -24.72
CA LEU A 6 -45.73 -32.35 -24.88
C LEU A 6 -45.46 -31.14 -23.98
N LEU A 7 -44.88 -31.41 -22.83
CA LEU A 7 -44.38 -30.36 -21.91
C LEU A 7 -43.07 -29.80 -22.49
N LEU A 8 -43.17 -28.60 -23.03
CA LEU A 8 -42.00 -27.81 -23.44
C LEU A 8 -41.40 -27.18 -22.22
N ALA A 9 -40.36 -27.78 -21.67
CA ALA A 9 -39.58 -27.19 -20.59
C ALA A 9 -38.74 -26.04 -21.15
N ALA A 10 -39.16 -24.80 -20.89
CA ALA A 10 -38.37 -23.63 -21.18
C ALA A 10 -37.21 -23.57 -20.19
N PHE A 11 -36.02 -23.89 -20.68
CA PHE A 11 -34.77 -23.67 -19.95
C PHE A 11 -34.48 -22.16 -19.97
N VAL A 12 -34.86 -21.49 -18.90
CA VAL A 12 -34.40 -20.11 -18.66
C VAL A 12 -32.95 -20.20 -18.16
N THR A 13 -32.01 -20.04 -19.08
CA THR A 13 -30.61 -19.79 -18.71
C THR A 13 -30.51 -18.40 -18.14
N VAL A 14 -30.56 -18.32 -16.83
CA VAL A 14 -30.14 -17.10 -16.12
C VAL A 14 -28.63 -16.98 -16.33
N ALA A 15 -28.25 -16.19 -17.32
CA ALA A 15 -26.88 -15.72 -17.45
C ALA A 15 -26.60 -14.78 -16.24
N SER A 16 -26.06 -15.36 -15.17
CA SER A 16 -25.48 -14.56 -14.10
C SER A 16 -24.31 -13.79 -14.68
N THR A 17 -24.56 -12.53 -15.03
CA THR A 17 -23.48 -11.58 -15.31
C THR A 17 -22.70 -11.40 -14.02
N ILE A 18 -21.60 -12.14 -13.88
CA ILE A 18 -20.61 -11.86 -12.88
C ILE A 18 -20.05 -10.50 -13.25
N THR A 19 -20.56 -9.44 -12.62
CA THR A 19 -19.90 -8.15 -12.61
C THR A 19 -18.60 -8.36 -11.85
N VAL A 20 -17.51 -8.59 -12.58
CA VAL A 20 -16.17 -8.52 -12.05
C VAL A 20 -16.00 -7.05 -11.63
N ASN A 21 -16.28 -6.76 -10.38
CA ASN A 21 -15.83 -5.53 -9.75
C ASN A 21 -14.31 -5.61 -9.81
N ALA A 22 -13.70 -4.91 -10.77
CA ALA A 22 -12.26 -4.76 -10.83
C ALA A 22 -11.84 -4.07 -9.53
N GLN A 23 -11.40 -4.85 -8.56
CA GLN A 23 -10.95 -4.34 -7.28
C GLN A 23 -9.74 -3.46 -7.56
N LYS A 24 -9.79 -2.23 -7.03
CA LYS A 24 -8.71 -1.26 -7.20
C LYS A 24 -7.41 -1.81 -6.61
N THR A 25 -6.35 -1.76 -7.38
CA THR A 25 -5.01 -2.09 -6.92
C THR A 25 -4.49 -1.02 -5.94
N LEU A 26 -3.38 -1.30 -5.26
CA LEU A 26 -2.69 -0.31 -4.41
C LEU A 26 -2.44 1.01 -5.15
N VAL A 27 -2.05 0.93 -6.42
CA VAL A 27 -1.81 2.13 -7.26
C VAL A 27 -3.10 2.86 -7.56
N ASP A 28 -4.18 2.16 -7.88
CA ASP A 28 -5.48 2.77 -8.19
C ASP A 28 -6.08 3.49 -6.98
N VAL A 29 -5.91 2.93 -5.78
CA VAL A 29 -6.32 3.57 -4.53
C VAL A 29 -5.51 4.85 -4.30
N ALA A 30 -4.19 4.81 -4.49
CA ALA A 30 -3.32 5.97 -4.34
C ALA A 30 -3.63 7.06 -5.38
N VAL A 31 -3.85 6.70 -6.65
CA VAL A 31 -4.22 7.65 -7.74
C VAL A 31 -5.56 8.32 -7.46
N GLY A 32 -6.50 7.61 -6.87
CA GLY A 32 -7.81 8.16 -6.47
C GLY A 32 -7.75 9.12 -5.27
N SER A 33 -6.62 9.20 -4.58
CA SER A 33 -6.45 10.05 -3.39
C SER A 33 -5.76 11.37 -3.73
N LYS A 34 -6.40 12.48 -3.38
CA LYS A 34 -5.82 13.83 -3.54
C LYS A 34 -4.62 14.07 -2.63
N ASP A 35 -4.51 13.32 -1.54
CA ASP A 35 -3.45 13.47 -0.54
C ASP A 35 -2.16 12.70 -0.90
N HIS A 36 -2.17 11.90 -1.97
CA HIS A 36 -1.05 11.06 -2.39
C HIS A 36 -0.53 11.39 -3.80
N THR A 37 -0.82 12.58 -4.33
CA THR A 37 -0.40 12.97 -5.69
C THR A 37 1.11 12.96 -5.88
N THR A 38 1.87 13.41 -4.88
CA THR A 38 3.33 13.39 -4.90
C THR A 38 3.87 11.96 -4.88
N LEU A 39 3.28 11.08 -4.08
CA LEU A 39 3.64 9.65 -4.04
C LEU A 39 3.39 8.99 -5.40
N VAL A 40 2.24 9.26 -6.02
CA VAL A 40 1.90 8.71 -7.34
C VAL A 40 2.88 9.18 -8.41
N ALA A 41 3.25 10.46 -8.39
CA ALA A 41 4.27 11.00 -9.30
C ALA A 41 5.61 10.29 -9.10
N ALA A 42 6.03 10.08 -7.85
CA ALA A 42 7.26 9.37 -7.50
C ALA A 42 7.24 7.90 -7.96
N VAL A 43 6.13 7.19 -7.75
CA VAL A 43 5.97 5.79 -8.20
C VAL A 43 6.06 5.66 -9.72
N LYS A 44 5.47 6.61 -10.45
CA LYS A 44 5.56 6.68 -11.92
C LYS A 44 6.99 6.98 -12.37
N ALA A 45 7.65 7.96 -11.75
CA ALA A 45 9.04 8.33 -12.08
C ALA A 45 10.03 7.18 -11.82
N ALA A 46 9.76 6.36 -10.80
CA ALA A 46 10.57 5.19 -10.46
C ALA A 46 10.24 3.93 -11.29
N ASP A 47 9.23 3.97 -12.16
CA ASP A 47 8.73 2.81 -12.92
C ASP A 47 8.24 1.65 -12.03
N LEU A 48 7.75 1.95 -10.85
CA LEU A 48 7.27 0.94 -9.88
C LEU A 48 5.78 0.62 -10.00
N VAL A 49 5.06 1.26 -10.91
CA VAL A 49 3.62 1.06 -11.10
C VAL A 49 3.31 -0.42 -11.33
N THR A 50 3.97 -1.07 -12.29
CA THR A 50 3.76 -2.49 -12.60
C THR A 50 4.12 -3.40 -11.41
N THR A 51 5.21 -3.08 -10.70
CA THR A 51 5.64 -3.83 -9.51
C THR A 51 4.59 -3.77 -8.41
N LEU A 52 4.04 -2.58 -8.14
CA LEU A 52 3.01 -2.39 -7.12
C LEU A 52 1.61 -2.86 -7.55
N GLN A 53 1.40 -3.12 -8.83
CA GLN A 53 0.20 -3.74 -9.37
C GLN A 53 0.30 -5.27 -9.45
N SER A 54 1.48 -5.83 -9.23
CA SER A 54 1.68 -7.28 -9.23
C SER A 54 0.91 -7.98 -8.11
N ALA A 55 0.75 -9.30 -8.25
CA ALA A 55 0.09 -10.11 -7.23
C ALA A 55 0.85 -10.03 -5.90
N GLY A 56 0.16 -9.44 -4.86
CA GLY A 56 0.68 -9.34 -3.51
C GLY A 56 0.55 -10.65 -2.73
N PRO A 57 0.39 -10.56 -1.43
CA PRO A 57 0.00 -9.37 -0.67
C PRO A 57 1.16 -8.41 -0.37
N PHE A 58 0.86 -7.11 -0.45
CA PHE A 58 1.77 -6.05 -0.03
C PHE A 58 1.12 -5.16 1.03
N THR A 59 1.93 -4.63 1.94
CA THR A 59 1.52 -3.53 2.81
C THR A 59 2.33 -2.30 2.45
N VAL A 60 1.66 -1.25 2.00
CA VAL A 60 2.27 0.01 1.59
C VAL A 60 2.05 1.06 2.66
N PHE A 61 3.12 1.64 3.13
CA PHE A 61 3.08 2.80 4.01
C PHE A 61 3.15 4.06 3.16
N ALA A 62 1.99 4.64 2.85
CA ALA A 62 1.84 5.76 1.91
C ALA A 62 1.95 7.10 2.62
N PRO A 63 3.04 7.87 2.43
CA PRO A 63 3.13 9.22 2.96
C PRO A 63 2.23 10.18 2.18
N VAL A 64 1.56 11.09 2.90
CA VAL A 64 0.73 12.14 2.30
C VAL A 64 1.61 13.24 1.68
N ASN A 65 1.02 14.10 0.85
CA ASN A 65 1.73 15.23 0.24
C ASN A 65 2.44 16.10 1.28
N ALA A 66 1.78 16.37 2.42
CA ALA A 66 2.39 17.13 3.53
C ALA A 66 3.63 16.43 4.14
N ALA A 67 3.70 15.10 4.08
CA ALA A 67 4.85 14.33 4.54
C ALA A 67 6.10 14.63 3.71
N PHE A 68 5.95 14.76 2.39
CA PHE A 68 7.05 15.18 1.50
C PHE A 68 7.47 16.63 1.78
N GLY A 69 6.56 17.51 2.19
CA GLY A 69 6.87 18.88 2.60
C GLY A 69 7.72 18.97 3.87
N LYS A 70 7.78 17.94 4.69
CA LYS A 70 8.64 17.86 5.87
C LYS A 70 10.11 17.50 5.53
N LEU A 71 10.37 17.02 4.32
CA LEU A 71 11.72 16.75 3.87
C LEU A 71 12.50 18.05 3.65
N PRO A 72 13.83 18.03 3.74
CA PRO A 72 14.66 19.21 3.42
C PRO A 72 14.32 19.74 2.03
N ALA A 73 14.33 21.06 1.86
CA ALA A 73 14.04 21.71 0.60
C ALA A 73 14.90 21.13 -0.53
N GLY A 74 14.27 20.83 -1.68
CA GLY A 74 14.93 20.23 -2.85
C GLY A 74 15.12 18.72 -2.80
N THR A 75 14.84 18.03 -1.67
CA THR A 75 14.96 16.56 -1.58
C THR A 75 14.01 15.86 -2.53
N VAL A 76 12.76 16.31 -2.61
CA VAL A 76 11.76 15.73 -3.51
C VAL A 76 12.16 15.94 -4.97
N ASP A 77 12.55 17.16 -5.32
CA ASP A 77 12.99 17.50 -6.67
C ASP A 77 14.26 16.69 -7.06
N TYR A 78 15.18 16.51 -6.12
CA TYR A 78 16.36 15.68 -6.30
C TYR A 78 15.97 14.23 -6.59
N LEU A 79 15.07 13.66 -5.80
CA LEU A 79 14.63 12.26 -5.95
C LEU A 79 13.85 12.04 -7.27
N LEU A 80 13.09 13.04 -7.73
CA LEU A 80 12.30 12.94 -8.96
C LEU A 80 13.12 13.08 -10.24
N LYS A 81 14.40 13.45 -10.14
CA LYS A 81 15.28 13.51 -11.31
C LYS A 81 15.52 12.13 -11.90
N PRO A 82 15.53 12.01 -13.24
CA PRO A 82 15.78 10.71 -13.90
C PRO A 82 17.09 10.04 -13.49
N GLU A 83 18.12 10.83 -13.21
CA GLU A 83 19.44 10.35 -12.75
C GLU A 83 19.39 9.70 -11.36
N ASN A 84 18.38 10.04 -10.55
CA ASN A 84 18.19 9.53 -9.19
C ASN A 84 17.10 8.46 -9.10
N LYS A 85 16.62 7.94 -10.23
CA LYS A 85 15.56 6.94 -10.31
C LYS A 85 15.83 5.72 -9.40
N ALA A 86 17.05 5.24 -9.35
CA ALA A 86 17.43 4.10 -8.51
C ALA A 86 17.29 4.43 -7.00
N THR A 87 17.69 5.63 -6.60
CA THR A 87 17.53 6.11 -5.23
C THR A 87 16.06 6.28 -4.87
N LEU A 88 15.27 6.84 -5.78
CA LEU A 88 13.83 6.99 -5.62
C LEU A 88 13.15 5.61 -5.48
N ALA A 89 13.50 4.65 -6.33
CA ALA A 89 13.00 3.28 -6.26
C ALA A 89 13.35 2.62 -4.92
N LYS A 90 14.58 2.82 -4.41
CA LYS A 90 14.99 2.34 -3.08
C LYS A 90 14.13 2.95 -1.97
N VAL A 91 13.87 4.25 -2.00
CA VAL A 91 13.01 4.93 -1.02
C VAL A 91 11.58 4.40 -1.10
N LEU A 92 11.01 4.27 -2.30
CA LEU A 92 9.63 3.80 -2.47
C LEU A 92 9.46 2.33 -2.05
N THR A 93 10.39 1.45 -2.41
CA THR A 93 10.37 0.05 -1.99
C THR A 93 10.65 -0.11 -0.49
N TYR A 94 11.30 0.87 0.14
CA TYR A 94 11.44 0.94 1.59
C TYR A 94 10.11 1.22 2.31
N HIS A 95 9.15 1.84 1.64
CA HIS A 95 7.79 2.03 2.14
C HIS A 95 6.88 0.82 1.91
N VAL A 96 7.37 -0.23 1.26
CA VAL A 96 6.61 -1.44 0.96
C VAL A 96 7.13 -2.60 1.78
N VAL A 97 6.23 -3.28 2.47
CA VAL A 97 6.52 -4.50 3.22
C VAL A 97 5.83 -5.67 2.55
N ALA A 98 6.55 -6.77 2.33
CA ALA A 98 5.95 -8.00 1.80
C ALA A 98 5.07 -8.65 2.87
N GLY A 99 3.84 -8.95 2.50
CA GLY A 99 2.83 -9.52 3.40
C GLY A 99 1.66 -8.57 3.64
N SER A 100 0.59 -9.12 4.20
CA SER A 100 -0.62 -8.37 4.56
C SER A 100 -0.61 -8.10 6.07
N PHE A 101 -0.19 -6.89 6.44
CA PHE A 101 -0.14 -6.44 7.82
C PHE A 101 -1.23 -5.41 8.07
N ASN A 102 -2.44 -5.85 8.46
CA ASN A 102 -3.47 -4.93 8.91
C ASN A 102 -3.10 -4.31 10.27
N ALA A 103 -3.79 -3.25 10.67
CA ALA A 103 -3.52 -2.54 11.91
C ALA A 103 -3.52 -3.47 13.13
N ALA A 104 -4.47 -4.39 13.22
CA ALA A 104 -4.57 -5.35 14.31
C ALA A 104 -3.37 -6.30 14.36
N ALA A 105 -2.90 -6.79 13.19
CA ALA A 105 -1.72 -7.64 13.10
C ALA A 105 -0.45 -6.90 13.50
N VAL A 106 -0.29 -5.63 13.08
CA VAL A 106 0.84 -4.78 13.47
C VAL A 106 0.84 -4.54 14.96
N VAL A 107 -0.29 -4.14 15.54
CA VAL A 107 -0.43 -3.90 16.98
C VAL A 107 -0.15 -5.17 17.79
N LYS A 108 -0.67 -6.32 17.34
CA LYS A 108 -0.41 -7.61 17.96
C LYS A 108 1.09 -7.95 17.92
N ALA A 109 1.73 -7.81 16.77
CA ALA A 109 3.15 -8.08 16.62
C ALA A 109 4.03 -7.15 17.48
N ILE A 110 3.64 -5.89 17.64
CA ILE A 110 4.31 -4.94 18.55
C ILE A 110 4.17 -5.39 20.01
N THR A 111 2.97 -5.81 20.41
CA THR A 111 2.69 -6.28 21.78
C THR A 111 3.47 -7.56 22.07
N ASP A 112 3.43 -8.54 21.17
CA ASP A 112 4.15 -9.81 21.30
C ASP A 112 5.68 -9.59 21.28
N GLY A 113 6.16 -8.56 20.57
CA GLY A 113 7.56 -8.18 20.48
C GLY A 113 8.07 -7.28 21.64
N GLY A 114 7.30 -7.13 22.71
CA GLY A 114 7.71 -6.32 23.87
C GLY A 114 7.68 -4.81 23.62
N GLY A 115 6.76 -4.34 22.79
CA GLY A 115 6.52 -2.91 22.50
C GLY A 115 7.08 -2.42 21.17
N LYS A 116 7.74 -3.28 20.41
CA LYS A 116 8.23 -2.98 19.05
C LYS A 116 8.32 -4.22 18.19
N VAL A 117 8.20 -4.05 16.87
CA VAL A 117 8.41 -5.11 15.89
C VAL A 117 9.23 -4.55 14.72
N THR A 118 10.13 -5.37 14.20
CA THR A 118 10.90 -5.03 12.99
C THR A 118 10.21 -5.62 11.77
N LEU A 119 9.83 -4.76 10.84
CA LEU A 119 9.24 -5.11 9.56
C LEU A 119 10.31 -5.04 8.48
N LYS A 120 10.47 -6.13 7.73
CA LYS A 120 11.42 -6.14 6.60
C LYS A 120 10.75 -5.57 5.35
N THR A 121 11.38 -4.57 4.77
CA THR A 121 10.87 -3.90 3.56
C THR A 121 11.31 -4.61 2.29
N VAL A 122 10.62 -4.34 1.18
CA VAL A 122 10.94 -4.88 -0.14
C VAL A 122 12.32 -4.40 -0.62
N SER A 123 12.78 -3.22 -0.18
CA SER A 123 14.14 -2.73 -0.46
C SER A 123 15.24 -3.52 0.27
N GLY A 124 14.88 -4.39 1.21
CA GLY A 124 15.82 -5.14 2.06
C GLY A 124 16.17 -4.45 3.38
N GLY A 125 15.77 -3.21 3.57
CA GLY A 125 15.93 -2.48 4.84
C GLY A 125 14.89 -2.87 5.89
N ASN A 126 15.04 -2.31 7.08
CA ASN A 126 14.17 -2.58 8.21
C ASN A 126 13.41 -1.33 8.65
N LEU A 127 12.13 -1.50 8.95
CA LEU A 127 11.29 -0.51 9.63
C LEU A 127 10.93 -1.04 11.02
N VAL A 128 11.09 -0.23 12.03
CA VAL A 128 10.68 -0.58 13.39
C VAL A 128 9.34 0.05 13.68
N ALA A 129 8.31 -0.78 13.86
CA ALA A 129 7.00 -0.33 14.30
C ALA A 129 6.91 -0.41 15.83
N SER A 130 6.36 0.60 16.44
CA SER A 130 6.08 0.68 17.89
C SER A 130 4.79 1.44 18.14
N ILE A 131 4.30 1.42 19.38
CA ILE A 131 3.12 2.20 19.77
C ILE A 131 3.59 3.35 20.67
N LYS A 132 3.17 4.56 20.31
CA LYS A 132 3.37 5.76 21.12
C LYS A 132 2.06 6.53 21.18
N GLU A 133 1.62 6.86 22.39
CA GLU A 133 0.37 7.61 22.62
C GLU A 133 -0.86 6.99 21.91
N GLY A 134 -0.93 5.65 21.89
CA GLY A 134 -2.03 4.91 21.24
C GLY A 134 -1.97 4.87 19.70
N LYS A 135 -0.92 5.41 19.09
CA LYS A 135 -0.71 5.39 17.64
C LYS A 135 0.47 4.50 17.27
N VAL A 136 0.34 3.84 16.13
CA VAL A 136 1.48 3.13 15.54
C VAL A 136 2.43 4.16 14.93
N ILE A 137 3.69 4.08 15.31
CA ILE A 137 4.78 4.86 14.72
C ILE A 137 5.78 3.93 14.06
N LEU A 138 6.36 4.40 12.97
CA LEU A 138 7.44 3.72 12.26
C LEU A 138 8.72 4.52 12.47
N THR A 139 9.79 3.81 12.82
CA THR A 139 11.13 4.40 12.92
C THR A 139 12.00 3.80 11.83
N ASP A 140 12.62 4.64 11.04
CA ASP A 140 13.51 4.24 9.98
C ASP A 140 14.96 4.01 10.48
N GLU A 141 15.82 3.52 9.58
CA GLU A 141 17.22 3.23 9.91
C GLU A 141 18.08 4.48 10.14
N ARG A 142 17.56 5.67 9.83
CA ARG A 142 18.20 6.98 10.13
C ARG A 142 17.72 7.58 11.43
N GLY A 143 16.75 6.95 12.09
CA GLY A 143 16.11 7.47 13.31
C GLY A 143 14.95 8.42 13.02
N GLY A 144 14.54 8.57 11.77
CA GLY A 144 13.34 9.31 11.40
C GLY A 144 12.08 8.57 11.87
N VAL A 145 11.08 9.33 12.30
CA VAL A 145 9.82 8.81 12.83
C VAL A 145 8.66 9.27 11.97
N ALA A 146 7.81 8.33 11.59
CA ALA A 146 6.55 8.58 10.90
C ALA A 146 5.39 8.01 11.70
N THR A 147 4.29 8.74 11.80
CA THR A 147 3.08 8.29 12.49
C THR A 147 2.09 7.74 11.47
N VAL A 148 1.50 6.60 11.77
CA VAL A 148 0.39 6.06 10.99
C VAL A 148 -0.88 6.84 11.36
N VAL A 149 -1.42 7.57 10.40
CA VAL A 149 -2.60 8.45 10.58
C VAL A 149 -3.90 7.83 10.08
N ALA A 150 -3.81 6.88 9.17
CA ALA A 150 -4.94 6.06 8.73
C ALA A 150 -4.46 4.64 8.40
N THR A 151 -5.31 3.66 8.62
CA THR A 151 -4.96 2.25 8.48
C THR A 151 -5.98 1.50 7.63
N ASP A 152 -5.56 0.32 7.14
CA ASP A 152 -6.45 -0.68 6.54
C ASP A 152 -7.24 -0.20 5.31
N LEU A 153 -6.65 0.70 4.50
CA LEU A 153 -7.19 1.01 3.18
C LEU A 153 -6.96 -0.20 2.28
N ALA A 154 -8.02 -0.94 2.05
CA ALA A 154 -7.96 -2.19 1.31
C ALA A 154 -7.78 -1.97 -0.19
N ALA A 155 -6.87 -2.74 -0.78
CA ALA A 155 -6.68 -2.87 -2.22
C ALA A 155 -6.74 -4.35 -2.62
N SER A 156 -6.91 -4.64 -3.90
CA SER A 156 -7.03 -6.02 -4.39
C SER A 156 -5.77 -6.85 -4.18
N ASN A 157 -4.62 -6.22 -4.10
CA ASN A 157 -3.31 -6.86 -3.95
C ASN A 157 -2.57 -6.44 -2.68
N GLY A 158 -3.26 -5.81 -1.70
CA GLY A 158 -2.64 -5.46 -0.43
C GLY A 158 -3.41 -4.45 0.40
N LEU A 159 -2.70 -3.84 1.34
CA LEU A 159 -3.21 -2.85 2.28
C LEU A 159 -2.36 -1.57 2.21
N ILE A 160 -2.99 -0.43 2.46
CA ILE A 160 -2.32 0.86 2.56
C ILE A 160 -2.51 1.42 3.97
N HIS A 161 -1.42 1.82 4.59
CA HIS A 161 -1.40 2.63 5.81
C HIS A 161 -0.85 4.00 5.48
N VAL A 162 -1.52 5.04 5.91
CA VAL A 162 -1.16 6.43 5.59
C VAL A 162 -0.20 6.96 6.65
N LEU A 163 0.90 7.57 6.20
CA LEU A 163 1.91 8.19 7.05
C LEU A 163 1.90 9.71 6.98
N ASP A 164 2.23 10.34 8.09
CA ASP A 164 2.42 11.79 8.22
C ASP A 164 3.85 12.27 7.90
N ALA A 165 4.78 11.35 7.69
CA ALA A 165 6.17 11.62 7.34
C ALA A 165 6.72 10.54 6.39
N VAL A 166 7.76 10.89 5.64
CA VAL A 166 8.49 9.98 4.74
C VAL A 166 9.58 9.28 5.54
N VAL A 167 9.65 7.95 5.43
CA VAL A 167 10.74 7.15 6.01
C VAL A 167 11.84 6.95 4.98
N LEU A 168 13.10 7.02 5.42
CA LEU A 168 14.25 6.98 4.53
C LEU A 168 15.18 5.80 4.88
N PRO A 169 15.60 5.01 3.88
CA PRO A 169 16.62 3.98 4.09
C PRO A 169 18.00 4.63 4.33
N LYS A 170 18.89 3.86 4.90
CA LYS A 170 20.32 4.20 4.96
C LYS A 170 20.97 4.22 3.59
#